data_ee62293e78a1004ad1d208779d36f43c
#
_entry.id   ee62293e78a1004ad1d208779d36f43c
#
_cell.length_a   1.000
_cell.length_b   1.000
_cell.length_c   1.000
_cell.angle_alpha   90.00
_cell.angle_beta   90.00
_cell.angle_gamma   90.00
#
_symmetry.space_group_name_H-M   'P 1'
#
loop_
_entity.id
_entity.type
_entity.pdbx_description
1 polymer ?
#
loop_
_entity_poly.entity_id
_entity_poly.type
_entity_poly.pdbx_seq_one_letter_code
_entity_poly.pdbx_strand_id
1 'polypeptide(L)'
;LAALAVLPALMTLGNLLCGFAAIHYAAMPVAETAVFGWSTLTVSGCLIFLGMFLDALDGSVARLTRSTSDLGAQLDSLADMVTFGVAPAYMMLRLVSHYYGPEHYTGVLGPDADNLYARVTWTIAAAYICCTALRLARFNVETPSADLEDHRWFRGLPSPGAAGCVASLILLHQHLLVKRFGGEFPPGYERGSSLLIPLVTALAALGMVSTMRYPHLINRWVAGRKDFGSLVRIVIPVVMAIWWLQVALAICFVAYAMSGPLGALSRRVRRRRTPPTLPA
;
A
#
# COMPACT_ATOMS: atom_id res chain seq x y z
N LEU A 1 -25.50 -23.98 -3.28
CA LEU A 1 -24.59 -23.74 -2.15
C LEU A 1 -23.11 -23.93 -2.54
N ALA A 2 -22.76 -24.96 -3.34
CA ALA A 2 -21.37 -25.19 -3.78
C ALA A 2 -20.81 -24.04 -4.63
N ALA A 3 -21.60 -23.41 -5.50
CA ALA A 3 -21.17 -22.29 -6.33
C ALA A 3 -20.85 -21.02 -5.51
N LEU A 4 -21.50 -20.79 -4.38
CA LEU A 4 -21.23 -19.65 -3.48
C LEU A 4 -19.91 -19.82 -2.70
N ALA A 5 -19.47 -21.06 -2.47
CA ALA A 5 -18.20 -21.34 -1.79
C ALA A 5 -16.96 -21.11 -2.69
N VAL A 6 -17.15 -21.13 -4.02
CA VAL A 6 -16.08 -20.89 -5.00
C VAL A 6 -15.83 -19.38 -5.23
N LEU A 7 -16.85 -18.56 -4.97
CA LEU A 7 -16.79 -17.12 -5.27
C LEU A 7 -15.63 -16.37 -4.56
N PRO A 8 -15.35 -16.57 -3.26
CA PRO A 8 -14.19 -15.94 -2.61
C PRO A 8 -12.88 -16.34 -3.29
N ALA A 9 -12.67 -17.64 -3.58
CA ALA A 9 -11.46 -18.11 -4.22
C ALA A 9 -11.26 -17.50 -5.63
N LEU A 10 -12.33 -17.28 -6.39
CA LEU A 10 -12.24 -16.57 -7.68
C LEU A 10 -11.83 -15.11 -7.51
N MET A 11 -12.31 -14.43 -6.46
CA MET A 11 -11.90 -13.05 -6.16
C MET A 11 -10.43 -12.99 -5.75
N THR A 12 -9.96 -13.91 -4.91
CA THR A 12 -8.55 -14.03 -4.53
C THR A 12 -7.66 -14.30 -5.74
N LEU A 13 -8.07 -15.19 -6.66
CA LEU A 13 -7.37 -15.40 -7.93
C LEU A 13 -7.40 -14.15 -8.82
N GLY A 14 -8.51 -13.40 -8.81
CA GLY A 14 -8.61 -12.09 -9.46
C GLY A 14 -7.62 -11.08 -8.90
N ASN A 15 -7.46 -11.02 -7.55
CA ASN A 15 -6.42 -10.23 -6.89
C ASN A 15 -5.02 -10.62 -7.38
N LEU A 16 -4.70 -11.92 -7.40
CA LEU A 16 -3.42 -12.45 -7.89
C LEU A 16 -3.16 -12.05 -9.35
N LEU A 17 -4.16 -12.18 -10.22
CA LEU A 17 -4.05 -11.78 -11.62
C LEU A 17 -3.82 -10.28 -11.78
N CYS A 18 -4.46 -9.44 -10.96
CA CYS A 18 -4.20 -8.01 -10.92
C CYS A 18 -2.76 -7.70 -10.52
N GLY A 19 -2.21 -8.40 -9.51
CA GLY A 19 -0.83 -8.27 -9.09
C GLY A 19 0.17 -8.67 -10.19
N PHE A 20 -0.07 -9.81 -10.84
CA PHE A 20 0.74 -10.26 -11.98
C PHE A 20 0.69 -9.28 -13.15
N ALA A 21 -0.51 -8.82 -13.53
CA ALA A 21 -0.67 -7.82 -14.58
C ALA A 21 -0.01 -6.48 -14.21
N ALA A 22 -0.06 -6.07 -12.95
CA ALA A 22 0.63 -4.87 -12.48
C ALA A 22 2.15 -4.97 -12.68
N ILE A 23 2.74 -6.13 -12.37
CA ILE A 23 4.17 -6.39 -12.62
C ILE A 23 4.46 -6.38 -14.12
N HIS A 24 3.61 -7.01 -14.93
CA HIS A 24 3.77 -7.04 -16.38
C HIS A 24 3.79 -5.62 -16.97
N TYR A 25 2.82 -4.77 -16.64
CA TYR A 25 2.80 -3.40 -17.10
C TYR A 25 3.96 -2.56 -16.57
N ALA A 26 4.38 -2.73 -15.32
CA ALA A 26 5.55 -2.07 -14.78
C ALA A 26 6.85 -2.51 -15.48
N ALA A 27 6.94 -3.74 -15.98
CA ALA A 27 8.10 -4.25 -16.71
C ALA A 27 8.21 -3.70 -18.13
N MET A 28 7.11 -3.25 -18.74
CA MET A 28 7.13 -2.64 -20.06
C MET A 28 7.91 -1.33 -20.08
N PRO A 29 8.40 -0.87 -21.25
CA PRO A 29 8.95 0.46 -21.40
C PRO A 29 7.95 1.52 -20.90
N VAL A 30 8.42 2.48 -20.14
CA VAL A 30 7.57 3.59 -19.66
C VAL A 30 7.24 4.46 -20.86
N ALA A 31 6.05 4.27 -21.41
CA ALA A 31 5.53 5.04 -22.53
C ALA A 31 4.49 6.04 -21.99
N GLU A 32 4.41 7.21 -22.63
CA GLU A 32 3.40 8.23 -22.28
C GLU A 32 1.98 7.74 -22.51
N THR A 33 1.79 6.83 -23.49
CA THR A 33 0.48 6.28 -23.86
C THR A 33 0.57 4.78 -24.10
N ALA A 34 0.24 3.96 -23.08
CA ALA A 34 0.21 2.50 -23.23
C ALA A 34 -1.21 1.96 -23.45
N VAL A 35 -2.12 2.25 -22.52
CA VAL A 35 -3.51 1.77 -22.53
C VAL A 35 -4.41 2.94 -22.17
N PHE A 36 -5.43 3.20 -22.95
CA PHE A 36 -6.36 4.34 -22.74
C PHE A 36 -5.67 5.72 -22.62
N GLY A 37 -4.49 5.89 -23.17
CA GLY A 37 -3.71 7.13 -23.04
C GLY A 37 -3.00 7.27 -21.68
N TRP A 38 -2.88 6.21 -20.90
CA TRP A 38 -2.21 6.18 -19.60
C TRP A 38 -0.80 5.59 -19.72
N SER A 39 0.11 6.03 -18.87
CA SER A 39 1.44 5.43 -18.81
C SER A 39 1.36 4.00 -18.23
N THR A 40 2.34 3.15 -18.56
CA THR A 40 2.42 1.77 -18.07
C THR A 40 2.45 1.72 -16.54
N LEU A 41 3.13 2.66 -15.88
CA LEU A 41 3.15 2.78 -14.42
C LEU A 41 1.79 3.21 -13.85
N THR A 42 1.02 4.05 -14.57
CA THR A 42 -0.34 4.39 -14.17
C THR A 42 -1.26 3.18 -14.22
N VAL A 43 -1.20 2.39 -15.29
CA VAL A 43 -1.98 1.15 -15.42
C VAL A 43 -1.61 0.16 -14.31
N SER A 44 -0.31 -0.01 -14.06
CA SER A 44 0.20 -0.88 -12.98
C SER A 44 -0.36 -0.46 -11.60
N GLY A 45 -0.33 0.82 -11.26
CA GLY A 45 -0.90 1.32 -10.01
C GLY A 45 -2.41 1.13 -9.90
N CYS A 46 -3.16 1.34 -10.99
CA CYS A 46 -4.60 1.08 -11.02
C CYS A 46 -4.92 -0.41 -10.80
N LEU A 47 -4.10 -1.31 -11.34
CA LEU A 47 -4.26 -2.75 -11.14
C LEU A 47 -4.00 -3.16 -9.68
N ILE A 48 -3.04 -2.53 -8.99
CA ILE A 48 -2.84 -2.75 -7.55
C ILE A 48 -4.10 -2.33 -6.77
N PHE A 49 -4.71 -1.19 -7.08
CA PHE A 49 -5.95 -0.76 -6.43
C PHE A 49 -7.14 -1.65 -6.76
N LEU A 50 -7.22 -2.17 -7.99
CA LEU A 50 -8.24 -3.15 -8.36
C LEU A 50 -8.05 -4.46 -7.57
N GLY A 51 -6.81 -4.95 -7.44
CA GLY A 51 -6.46 -6.09 -6.59
C GLY A 51 -6.88 -5.87 -5.14
N MET A 52 -6.59 -4.69 -4.58
CA MET A 52 -7.01 -4.30 -3.22
C MET A 52 -8.55 -4.30 -3.04
N PHE A 53 -9.28 -3.89 -4.07
CA PHE A 53 -10.74 -3.96 -4.07
C PHE A 53 -11.26 -5.40 -4.08
N LEU A 54 -10.67 -6.27 -4.90
CA LEU A 54 -11.02 -7.70 -4.97
C LEU A 54 -10.72 -8.41 -3.65
N ASP A 55 -9.57 -8.15 -3.02
CA ASP A 55 -9.18 -8.62 -1.69
C ASP A 55 -10.19 -8.21 -0.60
N ALA A 56 -10.61 -6.95 -0.59
CA ALA A 56 -11.63 -6.49 0.35
C ALA A 56 -13.00 -7.16 0.14
N LEU A 57 -13.32 -7.52 -1.12
CA LEU A 57 -14.56 -8.22 -1.47
C LEU A 57 -14.51 -9.68 -1.05
N ASP A 58 -13.43 -10.42 -1.33
CA ASP A 58 -13.36 -11.87 -1.01
C ASP A 58 -13.47 -12.12 0.49
N GLY A 59 -12.77 -11.33 1.32
CA GLY A 59 -12.92 -11.39 2.77
C GLY A 59 -14.34 -11.06 3.27
N SER A 60 -15.05 -10.16 2.57
CA SER A 60 -16.42 -9.82 2.90
C SER A 60 -17.40 -10.94 2.49
N VAL A 61 -17.23 -11.51 1.30
CA VAL A 61 -18.03 -12.60 0.77
C VAL A 61 -17.80 -13.88 1.57
N ALA A 62 -16.54 -14.23 1.93
CA ALA A 62 -16.22 -15.39 2.75
C ALA A 62 -16.92 -15.35 4.11
N ARG A 63 -16.97 -14.18 4.76
CA ARG A 63 -17.72 -13.99 6.03
C ARG A 63 -19.23 -14.14 5.86
N LEU A 64 -19.79 -13.58 4.79
CA LEU A 64 -21.22 -13.66 4.50
C LEU A 64 -21.68 -15.10 4.16
N THR A 65 -20.86 -15.84 3.42
CA THR A 65 -21.17 -17.21 2.98
C THR A 65 -20.76 -18.26 4.01
N ARG A 66 -20.08 -17.89 5.11
CA ARG A 66 -19.48 -18.79 6.10
C ARG A 66 -18.61 -19.89 5.45
N SER A 67 -17.93 -19.55 4.36
CA SER A 67 -17.09 -20.46 3.56
C SER A 67 -15.59 -20.23 3.77
N THR A 68 -15.19 -19.94 5.01
CA THR A 68 -13.77 -19.82 5.34
C THR A 68 -13.13 -21.20 5.34
N SER A 69 -12.01 -21.36 4.62
CA SER A 69 -11.20 -22.58 4.57
C SER A 69 -9.72 -22.24 4.76
N ASP A 70 -8.96 -23.17 5.32
CA ASP A 70 -7.51 -23.01 5.50
C ASP A 70 -6.80 -22.82 4.15
N LEU A 71 -7.25 -23.52 3.11
CA LEU A 71 -6.75 -23.34 1.75
C LEU A 71 -7.01 -21.92 1.22
N GLY A 72 -8.22 -21.39 1.47
CA GLY A 72 -8.58 -20.01 1.08
C GLY A 72 -7.68 -18.98 1.76
N ALA A 73 -7.41 -19.12 3.05
CA ALA A 73 -6.54 -18.22 3.80
C ALA A 73 -5.07 -18.27 3.32
N GLN A 74 -4.58 -19.45 2.92
CA GLN A 74 -3.23 -19.57 2.34
C GLN A 74 -3.17 -18.97 0.93
N LEU A 75 -4.20 -19.21 0.10
CA LEU A 75 -4.29 -18.64 -1.25
C LEU A 75 -4.34 -17.11 -1.19
N ASP A 76 -5.10 -16.54 -0.26
CA ASP A 76 -5.20 -15.12 0.01
C ASP A 76 -3.83 -14.51 0.34
N SER A 77 -3.10 -15.12 1.27
CA SER A 77 -1.74 -14.69 1.62
C SER A 77 -0.76 -14.74 0.44
N LEU A 78 -0.89 -15.74 -0.45
CA LEU A 78 -0.06 -15.84 -1.65
C LEU A 78 -0.42 -14.76 -2.67
N ALA A 79 -1.72 -14.49 -2.87
CA ALA A 79 -2.20 -13.43 -3.74
C ALA A 79 -1.72 -12.06 -3.25
N ASP A 80 -1.87 -11.79 -1.95
CA ASP A 80 -1.42 -10.57 -1.28
C ASP A 80 0.09 -10.36 -1.41
N MET A 81 0.88 -11.43 -1.30
CA MET A 81 2.33 -11.37 -1.48
C MET A 81 2.71 -10.84 -2.86
N VAL A 82 2.00 -11.26 -3.91
CA VAL A 82 2.24 -10.80 -5.27
C VAL A 82 1.74 -9.37 -5.46
N THR A 83 0.49 -9.10 -5.09
CA THR A 83 -0.19 -7.83 -5.39
C THR A 83 0.28 -6.68 -4.48
N PHE A 84 0.53 -6.95 -3.19
CA PHE A 84 0.89 -5.93 -2.21
C PHE A 84 2.36 -5.99 -1.76
N GLY A 85 3.07 -7.07 -2.08
CA GLY A 85 4.51 -7.21 -1.84
C GLY A 85 5.34 -6.93 -3.08
N VAL A 86 5.26 -7.81 -4.07
CA VAL A 86 6.15 -7.77 -5.23
C VAL A 86 5.81 -6.63 -6.19
N ALA A 87 4.53 -6.44 -6.53
CA ALA A 87 4.12 -5.45 -7.53
C ALA A 87 4.51 -4.02 -7.15
N PRO A 88 4.20 -3.48 -5.95
CA PRO A 88 4.59 -2.11 -5.59
C PRO A 88 6.10 -1.94 -5.43
N ALA A 89 6.83 -2.95 -4.94
CA ALA A 89 8.30 -2.91 -4.86
C ALA A 89 8.94 -2.82 -6.26
N TYR A 90 8.48 -3.64 -7.19
CA TYR A 90 8.94 -3.63 -8.57
C TYR A 90 8.57 -2.34 -9.29
N MET A 91 7.35 -1.84 -9.09
CA MET A 91 6.86 -0.57 -9.65
C MET A 91 7.71 0.62 -9.18
N MET A 92 8.10 0.66 -7.89
CA MET A 92 9.03 1.65 -7.35
C MET A 92 10.41 1.57 -8.02
N LEU A 93 10.97 0.36 -8.14
CA LEU A 93 12.25 0.13 -8.84
C LEU A 93 12.20 0.62 -10.28
N ARG A 94 11.13 0.29 -11.02
CA ARG A 94 10.96 0.73 -12.41
C ARG A 94 10.88 2.23 -12.56
N LEU A 95 10.13 2.89 -11.67
CA LEU A 95 10.03 4.35 -11.67
C LEU A 95 11.40 4.99 -11.45
N VAL A 96 12.12 4.54 -10.42
CA VAL A 96 13.45 5.09 -10.10
C VAL A 96 14.44 4.79 -11.23
N SER A 97 14.41 3.59 -11.80
CA SER A 97 15.30 3.21 -12.90
C SER A 97 15.09 4.07 -14.14
N HIS A 98 13.84 4.39 -14.46
CA HIS A 98 13.49 5.14 -15.66
C HIS A 98 13.79 6.64 -15.54
N TYR A 99 13.37 7.26 -14.43
CA TYR A 99 13.47 8.72 -14.30
C TYR A 99 14.77 9.21 -13.66
N TYR A 100 15.43 8.36 -12.86
CA TYR A 100 16.57 8.76 -12.03
C TYR A 100 17.79 7.85 -12.19
N GLY A 101 17.70 6.86 -13.07
CA GLY A 101 18.83 6.03 -13.48
C GLY A 101 19.83 6.79 -14.35
N PRO A 102 20.96 6.18 -14.70
CA PRO A 102 21.88 6.69 -15.68
C PRO A 102 21.16 6.96 -17.01
N GLU A 103 21.57 8.00 -17.75
CA GLU A 103 21.00 8.32 -19.06
C GLU A 103 21.02 7.06 -19.96
N HIS A 104 19.91 6.80 -20.65
CA HIS A 104 19.69 5.64 -21.52
C HIS A 104 19.59 4.27 -20.80
N TYR A 105 19.40 4.23 -19.48
CA TYR A 105 19.22 2.96 -18.77
C TYR A 105 17.81 2.38 -18.99
N THR A 106 17.71 1.37 -19.86
CA THR A 106 16.45 0.68 -20.17
C THR A 106 16.14 -0.48 -19.22
N GLY A 107 17.11 -0.88 -18.40
CA GLY A 107 17.00 -1.98 -17.46
C GLY A 107 16.34 -1.60 -16.13
N VAL A 108 16.38 -2.52 -15.18
CA VAL A 108 16.01 -2.31 -13.78
C VAL A 108 17.27 -2.22 -12.95
N LEU A 109 17.34 -1.24 -12.05
CA LEU A 109 18.47 -1.12 -11.12
C LEU A 109 18.65 -2.43 -10.33
N GLY A 110 19.84 -3.03 -10.43
CA GLY A 110 20.19 -4.31 -9.83
C GLY A 110 21.12 -4.15 -8.61
N PRO A 111 21.38 -5.25 -7.88
CA PRO A 111 22.31 -5.26 -6.76
C PRO A 111 23.77 -5.09 -7.20
N ASP A 112 24.06 -5.38 -8.45
CA ASP A 112 25.37 -5.30 -9.12
C ASP A 112 25.65 -3.92 -9.74
N ALA A 113 24.72 -2.96 -9.64
CA ALA A 113 24.90 -1.63 -10.17
C ALA A 113 26.13 -0.92 -9.52
N ASP A 114 26.92 -0.20 -10.32
CA ASP A 114 28.09 0.53 -9.82
C ASP A 114 27.75 1.70 -8.91
N ASN A 115 26.52 2.21 -9.03
CA ASN A 115 26.03 3.36 -8.26
C ASN A 115 25.43 2.92 -6.91
N LEU A 116 25.94 3.50 -5.81
CA LEU A 116 25.44 3.25 -4.45
C LEU A 116 23.91 3.50 -4.32
N TYR A 117 23.40 4.54 -4.95
CA TYR A 117 21.97 4.87 -4.94
C TYR A 117 21.13 3.74 -5.55
N ALA A 118 21.56 3.17 -6.66
CA ALA A 118 20.91 2.04 -7.30
C ALA A 118 20.87 0.79 -6.40
N ARG A 119 22.00 0.46 -5.78
CA ARG A 119 22.10 -0.66 -4.81
C ARG A 119 21.16 -0.46 -3.62
N VAL A 120 21.15 0.74 -3.05
CA VAL A 120 20.27 1.08 -1.92
C VAL A 120 18.80 0.97 -2.32
N THR A 121 18.42 1.48 -3.49
CA THR A 121 17.03 1.41 -3.98
C THR A 121 16.58 -0.03 -4.20
N TRP A 122 17.44 -0.87 -4.79
CA TRP A 122 17.18 -2.30 -4.93
C TRP A 122 17.04 -2.99 -3.57
N THR A 123 17.93 -2.68 -2.62
CA THR A 123 17.87 -3.23 -1.25
C THR A 123 16.56 -2.84 -0.54
N ILE A 124 16.08 -1.61 -0.73
CA ILE A 124 14.78 -1.17 -0.20
C ILE A 124 13.63 -1.99 -0.79
N ALA A 125 13.64 -2.23 -2.12
CA ALA A 125 12.62 -3.06 -2.76
C ALA A 125 12.64 -4.50 -2.23
N ALA A 126 13.82 -5.12 -2.12
CA ALA A 126 13.97 -6.45 -1.56
C ALA A 126 13.52 -6.52 -0.09
N ALA A 127 13.90 -5.53 0.73
CA ALA A 127 13.47 -5.43 2.12
C ALA A 127 11.95 -5.27 2.25
N TYR A 128 11.32 -4.48 1.37
CA TYR A 128 9.87 -4.33 1.33
C TYR A 128 9.16 -5.67 1.10
N ILE A 129 9.63 -6.47 0.13
CA ILE A 129 9.12 -7.80 -0.16
C ILE A 129 9.28 -8.72 1.05
N CYS A 130 10.46 -8.76 1.67
CA CYS A 130 10.72 -9.56 2.88
C CYS A 130 9.82 -9.15 4.05
N CYS A 131 9.64 -7.84 4.27
CA CYS A 131 8.77 -7.33 5.34
C CYS A 131 7.30 -7.67 5.09
N THR A 132 6.84 -7.67 3.82
CA THR A 132 5.50 -8.12 3.46
C THR A 132 5.31 -9.61 3.78
N ALA A 133 6.27 -10.46 3.40
CA ALA A 133 6.24 -11.90 3.71
C ALA A 133 6.19 -12.16 5.22
N LEU A 134 7.05 -11.50 5.99
CA LEU A 134 7.07 -11.63 7.45
C LEU A 134 5.75 -11.19 8.09
N ARG A 135 5.15 -10.11 7.57
CA ARG A 135 3.87 -9.62 8.06
C ARG A 135 2.73 -10.61 7.80
N LEU A 136 2.64 -11.15 6.57
CA LEU A 136 1.61 -12.13 6.20
C LEU A 136 1.77 -13.42 7.00
N ALA A 137 2.99 -13.94 7.14
CA ALA A 137 3.28 -15.10 7.96
C ALA A 137 2.88 -14.87 9.42
N ARG A 138 3.22 -13.71 10.00
CA ARG A 138 2.82 -13.34 11.35
C ARG A 138 1.31 -13.28 11.52
N PHE A 139 0.59 -12.70 10.59
CA PHE A 139 -0.87 -12.61 10.60
C PHE A 139 -1.52 -14.00 10.62
N ASN A 140 -1.02 -14.93 9.81
CA ASN A 140 -1.54 -16.30 9.74
C ASN A 140 -1.32 -17.10 11.06
N VAL A 141 -0.24 -16.79 11.79
CA VAL A 141 0.06 -17.45 13.06
C VAL A 141 -0.73 -16.84 14.24
N GLU A 142 -0.90 -15.50 14.26
CA GLU A 142 -1.54 -14.80 15.39
C GLU A 142 -3.09 -14.86 15.36
N THR A 143 -3.72 -15.09 14.20
CA THR A 143 -5.19 -15.04 14.03
C THR A 143 -5.98 -16.09 14.84
N PRO A 144 -5.50 -17.31 15.17
CA PRO A 144 -6.27 -18.31 15.91
C PRO A 144 -6.52 -18.00 17.39
N SER A 145 -5.82 -17.06 18.01
CA SER A 145 -5.79 -16.84 19.46
C SER A 145 -6.23 -15.47 19.95
N ALA A 146 -6.87 -14.67 19.10
CA ALA A 146 -7.21 -13.29 19.44
C ALA A 146 -8.47 -13.20 20.31
N ASP A 147 -8.32 -12.77 21.55
CA ASP A 147 -9.38 -12.30 22.42
C ASP A 147 -10.15 -11.13 21.79
N LEU A 148 -11.47 -11.06 22.05
CA LEU A 148 -12.43 -10.13 21.44
C LEU A 148 -12.10 -8.62 21.60
N GLU A 149 -11.22 -8.26 22.51
CA GLU A 149 -10.78 -6.86 22.72
C GLU A 149 -9.66 -6.41 21.77
N ASP A 150 -8.87 -7.34 21.21
CA ASP A 150 -7.72 -7.01 20.33
C ASP A 150 -8.15 -6.73 18.87
N HIS A 151 -9.42 -6.99 18.51
CA HIS A 151 -9.97 -6.73 17.16
C HIS A 151 -10.08 -5.27 16.74
N ARG A 152 -9.75 -4.30 17.59
CA ARG A 152 -9.82 -2.87 17.27
C ARG A 152 -8.56 -2.30 16.64
N TRP A 153 -7.42 -3.01 16.68
CA TRP A 153 -6.12 -2.49 16.27
C TRP A 153 -5.31 -3.54 15.52
N PHE A 154 -4.80 -3.17 14.35
CA PHE A 154 -3.78 -3.97 13.67
C PHE A 154 -2.41 -3.70 14.29
N ARG A 155 -1.62 -4.75 14.53
CA ARG A 155 -0.20 -4.64 14.86
C ARG A 155 0.59 -4.51 13.56
N GLY A 156 1.24 -3.38 13.35
CA GLY A 156 1.95 -3.05 12.11
C GLY A 156 1.03 -2.52 11.00
N LEU A 157 1.64 -1.89 9.99
CA LEU A 157 0.96 -1.36 8.82
C LEU A 157 0.39 -2.52 7.97
N PRO A 158 -0.90 -2.53 7.62
CA PRO A 158 -1.45 -3.55 6.72
C PRO A 158 -0.78 -3.55 5.35
N SER A 159 -0.57 -4.75 4.73
CA SER A 159 0.05 -4.87 3.40
C SER A 159 -0.70 -4.09 2.31
N PRO A 160 -2.06 -4.09 2.23
CA PRO A 160 -2.76 -3.21 1.31
C PRO A 160 -2.52 -1.72 1.60
N GLY A 161 -2.41 -1.34 2.88
CA GLY A 161 -2.09 0.05 3.26
C GLY A 161 -0.69 0.50 2.83
N ALA A 162 0.30 -0.37 2.95
CA ALA A 162 1.67 -0.13 2.49
C ALA A 162 1.73 -0.05 0.95
N ALA A 163 1.11 -1.01 0.26
CA ALA A 163 1.03 -1.04 -1.20
C ALA A 163 0.31 0.19 -1.75
N GLY A 164 -0.82 0.58 -1.15
CA GLY A 164 -1.57 1.78 -1.52
C GLY A 164 -0.77 3.06 -1.31
N CYS A 165 0.07 3.14 -0.26
CA CYS A 165 0.96 4.28 -0.04
C CYS A 165 1.98 4.42 -1.18
N VAL A 166 2.65 3.34 -1.56
CA VAL A 166 3.65 3.34 -2.65
C VAL A 166 2.97 3.61 -4.00
N ALA A 167 1.92 2.86 -4.33
CA ALA A 167 1.21 3.00 -5.61
C ALA A 167 0.58 4.39 -5.79
N SER A 168 -0.03 4.96 -4.75
CA SER A 168 -0.64 6.29 -4.84
C SER A 168 0.38 7.40 -5.07
N LEU A 169 1.57 7.31 -4.49
CA LEU A 169 2.65 8.27 -4.73
C LEU A 169 3.18 8.17 -6.16
N ILE A 170 3.29 6.95 -6.70
CA ILE A 170 3.72 6.74 -8.09
C ILE A 170 2.64 7.25 -9.06
N LEU A 171 1.35 7.01 -8.80
CA LEU A 171 0.26 7.58 -9.59
C LEU A 171 0.26 9.11 -9.56
N LEU A 172 0.49 9.70 -8.38
CA LEU A 172 0.60 11.14 -8.24
C LEU A 172 1.79 11.69 -9.03
N HIS A 173 2.94 11.02 -8.97
CA HIS A 173 4.13 11.37 -9.73
C HIS A 173 3.84 11.37 -11.25
N GLN A 174 3.21 10.32 -11.77
CA GLN A 174 2.84 10.23 -13.19
C GLN A 174 1.83 11.31 -13.60
N HIS A 175 0.85 11.59 -12.74
CA HIS A 175 -0.15 12.63 -12.99
C HIS A 175 0.47 14.04 -13.02
N LEU A 176 1.36 14.36 -12.10
CA LEU A 176 2.06 15.64 -12.06
C LEU A 176 2.99 15.82 -13.26
N LEU A 177 3.70 14.74 -13.66
CA LEU A 177 4.57 14.76 -14.83
C LEU A 177 3.80 15.18 -16.09
N VAL A 178 2.68 14.51 -16.36
CA VAL A 178 1.92 14.74 -17.61
C VAL A 178 1.15 16.06 -17.57
N LYS A 179 0.38 16.31 -16.49
CA LYS A 179 -0.53 17.46 -16.45
C LYS A 179 0.12 18.78 -16.06
N ARG A 180 1.11 18.75 -15.16
CA ARG A 180 1.68 19.97 -14.60
C ARG A 180 2.95 20.41 -15.32
N PHE A 181 3.77 19.46 -15.74
CA PHE A 181 5.11 19.72 -16.25
C PHE A 181 5.28 19.36 -17.73
N GLY A 182 4.23 18.88 -18.42
CA GLY A 182 4.26 18.60 -19.86
C GLY A 182 5.31 17.56 -20.28
N GLY A 183 5.69 16.66 -19.39
CA GLY A 183 6.70 15.62 -19.62
C GLY A 183 8.10 15.95 -19.09
N GLU A 184 8.37 17.19 -18.68
CA GLU A 184 9.67 17.61 -18.13
C GLU A 184 9.53 18.01 -16.66
N PHE A 185 10.39 17.47 -15.79
CA PHE A 185 10.43 17.86 -14.39
C PHE A 185 11.34 19.05 -14.13
N PRO A 186 10.96 19.97 -13.23
CA PRO A 186 11.91 20.92 -12.69
C PRO A 186 13.05 20.20 -11.94
N PRO A 187 14.31 20.65 -12.04
CA PRO A 187 15.47 19.96 -11.43
C PRO A 187 15.34 19.67 -9.93
N GLY A 188 14.63 20.52 -9.19
CA GLY A 188 14.37 20.32 -7.77
C GLY A 188 13.36 19.20 -7.47
N TYR A 189 12.38 19.01 -8.34
CA TYR A 189 11.38 17.96 -8.22
C TYR A 189 11.97 16.57 -8.48
N GLU A 190 12.84 16.44 -9.49
CA GLU A 190 13.55 15.19 -9.79
C GLU A 190 14.29 14.65 -8.57
N ARG A 191 15.17 15.49 -7.98
CA ARG A 191 15.93 15.10 -6.78
C ARG A 191 15.03 14.77 -5.59
N GLY A 192 13.97 15.55 -5.38
CA GLY A 192 13.04 15.34 -4.27
C GLY A 192 12.27 14.02 -4.40
N SER A 193 11.70 13.73 -5.57
CA SER A 193 10.88 12.52 -5.77
C SER A 193 11.74 11.26 -5.85
N SER A 194 12.96 11.33 -6.40
CA SER A 194 13.89 10.20 -6.44
C SER A 194 14.30 9.70 -5.04
N LEU A 195 14.36 10.60 -4.06
CA LEU A 195 14.66 10.25 -2.68
C LEU A 195 13.40 9.92 -1.88
N LEU A 196 12.30 10.65 -2.11
CA LEU A 196 11.08 10.53 -1.32
C LEU A 196 10.39 9.16 -1.53
N ILE A 197 10.28 8.69 -2.78
CA ILE A 197 9.53 7.46 -3.07
C ILE A 197 10.22 6.22 -2.48
N PRO A 198 11.54 5.97 -2.67
CA PRO A 198 12.23 4.91 -1.97
C PRO A 198 12.21 5.05 -0.45
N LEU A 199 12.35 6.27 0.08
CA LEU A 199 12.29 6.52 1.51
C LEU A 199 10.93 6.11 2.10
N VAL A 200 9.83 6.53 1.45
CA VAL A 200 8.48 6.14 1.89
C VAL A 200 8.28 4.63 1.77
N THR A 201 8.82 3.99 0.73
CA THR A 201 8.78 2.53 0.58
C THR A 201 9.52 1.83 1.73
N ALA A 202 10.69 2.32 2.11
CA ALA A 202 11.45 1.81 3.25
C ALA A 202 10.69 2.01 4.58
N LEU A 203 10.09 3.18 4.80
CA LEU A 203 9.28 3.45 5.99
C LEU A 203 8.02 2.58 6.03
N ALA A 204 7.38 2.33 4.90
CA ALA A 204 6.25 1.41 4.79
C ALA A 204 6.66 -0.03 5.12
N ALA A 205 7.82 -0.50 4.63
CA ALA A 205 8.39 -1.80 4.95
C ALA A 205 8.62 -1.95 6.47
N LEU A 206 9.28 -0.98 7.09
CA LEU A 206 9.50 -0.96 8.54
C LEU A 206 8.18 -0.86 9.31
N GLY A 207 7.21 -0.10 8.79
CA GLY A 207 5.86 0.00 9.34
C GLY A 207 5.14 -1.33 9.40
N MET A 208 5.28 -2.18 8.36
CA MET A 208 4.65 -3.52 8.30
C MET A 208 5.14 -4.45 9.42
N VAL A 209 6.43 -4.46 9.71
CA VAL A 209 7.02 -5.33 10.74
C VAL A 209 6.94 -4.71 12.13
N SER A 210 6.62 -3.43 12.25
CA SER A 210 6.54 -2.72 13.53
C SER A 210 5.44 -3.27 14.44
N THR A 211 5.58 -3.04 15.74
CA THR A 211 4.53 -3.32 16.75
C THR A 211 3.58 -2.14 16.96
N MET A 212 3.63 -1.13 16.09
CA MET A 212 2.75 0.04 16.18
C MET A 212 1.30 -0.36 15.93
N ARG A 213 0.37 0.25 16.65
CA ARG A 213 -1.07 0.00 16.50
C ARG A 213 -1.65 0.93 15.44
N TYR A 214 -2.23 0.35 14.41
CA TYR A 214 -2.94 1.06 13.36
C TYR A 214 -4.45 0.93 13.56
N PRO A 215 -5.23 2.02 13.39
CA PRO A 215 -6.68 1.97 13.55
C PRO A 215 -7.31 1.18 12.39
N HIS A 216 -8.31 0.34 12.72
CA HIS A 216 -9.22 -0.20 11.72
C HIS A 216 -10.08 0.93 11.15
N LEU A 217 -9.76 1.37 9.92
CA LEU A 217 -10.48 2.48 9.26
C LEU A 217 -11.97 2.17 9.11
N ILE A 218 -12.33 0.98 8.67
CA ILE A 218 -13.72 0.57 8.41
C ILE A 218 -14.57 0.63 9.68
N ASN A 219 -14.07 0.11 10.82
CA ASN A 219 -14.82 0.10 12.07
C ASN A 219 -15.03 1.49 12.66
N ARG A 220 -14.10 2.41 12.44
CA ARG A 220 -14.20 3.78 12.95
C ARG A 220 -15.14 4.66 12.13
N TRP A 221 -15.33 4.32 10.84
CA TRP A 221 -16.15 5.11 9.91
C TRP A 221 -17.60 4.60 9.84
N VAL A 222 -17.85 3.31 10.10
CA VAL A 222 -19.17 2.68 9.98
C VAL A 222 -19.87 2.55 11.33
N ALA A 223 -19.17 2.33 12.43
CA ALA A 223 -19.74 1.93 13.74
C ALA A 223 -20.04 3.07 14.73
N GLY A 224 -19.89 4.36 14.36
CA GLY A 224 -20.17 5.50 15.24
C GLY A 224 -21.50 6.19 14.94
N ARG A 225 -22.15 6.81 15.98
CA ARG A 225 -23.19 7.81 15.76
C ARG A 225 -22.68 8.84 14.76
N LYS A 226 -23.41 9.03 13.67
CA LYS A 226 -23.02 9.93 12.56
C LYS A 226 -23.17 11.37 13.04
N ASP A 227 -22.13 11.89 13.67
CA ASP A 227 -22.00 13.31 13.99
C ASP A 227 -21.67 14.10 12.71
N PHE A 228 -22.10 15.38 12.65
CA PHE A 228 -21.87 16.26 11.50
C PHE A 228 -20.37 16.29 11.10
N GLY A 229 -19.46 16.31 12.08
CA GLY A 229 -18.03 16.22 11.82
C GLY A 229 -17.57 14.90 11.15
N SER A 230 -18.32 13.81 11.31
CA SER A 230 -18.06 12.54 10.61
C SER A 230 -18.51 12.60 9.16
N LEU A 231 -19.62 13.27 8.88
CA LEU A 231 -20.11 13.51 7.52
C LEU A 231 -19.10 14.35 6.73
N VAL A 232 -18.61 15.45 7.29
CA VAL A 232 -17.61 16.33 6.66
C VAL A 232 -16.31 15.56 6.34
N ARG A 233 -15.85 14.69 7.25
CA ARG A 233 -14.67 13.83 7.04
C ARG A 233 -14.83 12.81 5.91
N ILE A 234 -16.05 12.45 5.54
CA ILE A 234 -16.34 11.58 4.39
C ILE A 234 -16.51 12.41 3.12
N VAL A 235 -17.22 13.51 3.19
CA VAL A 235 -17.54 14.34 2.03
C VAL A 235 -16.29 14.98 1.43
N ILE A 236 -15.37 15.49 2.24
CA ILE A 236 -14.15 16.15 1.74
C ILE A 236 -13.29 15.20 0.89
N PRO A 237 -12.90 13.98 1.34
CA PRO A 237 -12.16 13.03 0.49
C PRO A 237 -12.91 12.61 -0.76
N VAL A 238 -14.25 12.46 -0.68
CA VAL A 238 -15.08 12.09 -1.83
C VAL A 238 -15.09 13.22 -2.86
N VAL A 239 -15.27 14.47 -2.45
CA VAL A 239 -15.22 15.63 -3.35
C VAL A 239 -13.83 15.79 -3.93
N MET A 240 -12.77 15.65 -3.14
CA MET A 240 -11.40 15.66 -3.64
C MET A 240 -11.13 14.52 -4.64
N ALA A 241 -11.69 13.34 -4.40
CA ALA A 241 -11.55 12.20 -5.31
C ALA A 241 -12.22 12.42 -6.67
N ILE A 242 -13.30 13.19 -6.74
CA ILE A 242 -13.97 13.54 -8.01
C ILE A 242 -13.07 14.40 -8.90
N TRP A 243 -12.36 15.35 -8.33
CA TRP A 243 -11.55 16.33 -9.08
C TRP A 243 -10.06 15.96 -9.17
N TRP A 244 -9.51 15.35 -8.12
CA TRP A 244 -8.08 15.02 -8.00
C TRP A 244 -7.87 13.66 -7.34
N LEU A 245 -8.34 12.60 -7.98
CA LEU A 245 -8.29 11.23 -7.44
C LEU A 245 -6.88 10.83 -6.97
N GLN A 246 -5.85 11.14 -7.77
CA GLN A 246 -4.48 10.75 -7.46
C GLN A 246 -3.94 11.47 -6.21
N VAL A 247 -4.29 12.77 -6.06
CA VAL A 247 -3.92 13.56 -4.86
C VAL A 247 -4.66 13.04 -3.63
N ALA A 248 -5.96 12.78 -3.77
CA ALA A 248 -6.77 12.25 -2.67
C ALA A 248 -6.27 10.88 -2.18
N LEU A 249 -5.94 9.97 -3.11
CA LEU A 249 -5.37 8.66 -2.78
C LEU A 249 -4.03 8.82 -2.05
N ALA A 250 -3.11 9.65 -2.57
CA ALA A 250 -1.81 9.86 -1.94
C ALA A 250 -1.96 10.43 -0.51
N ILE A 251 -2.80 11.45 -0.31
CA ILE A 251 -3.06 12.02 1.01
C ILE A 251 -3.66 10.97 1.95
N CYS A 252 -4.68 10.22 1.51
CA CYS A 252 -5.33 9.21 2.34
C CYS A 252 -4.38 8.10 2.78
N PHE A 253 -3.61 7.52 1.85
CA PHE A 253 -2.71 6.41 2.16
C PHE A 253 -1.48 6.85 2.96
N VAL A 254 -0.90 8.02 2.67
CA VAL A 254 0.21 8.59 3.46
C VAL A 254 -0.26 8.95 4.87
N ALA A 255 -1.42 9.61 5.01
CA ALA A 255 -1.99 9.91 6.32
C ALA A 255 -2.29 8.64 7.12
N TYR A 256 -2.78 7.58 6.47
CA TYR A 256 -2.97 6.28 7.09
C TYR A 256 -1.64 5.66 7.55
N ALA A 257 -0.63 5.63 6.70
CA ALA A 257 0.69 5.12 7.06
C ALA A 257 1.32 5.90 8.23
N MET A 258 1.12 7.21 8.28
CA MET A 258 1.59 8.07 9.38
C MET A 258 0.78 7.94 10.67
N SER A 259 -0.43 7.40 10.63
CA SER A 259 -1.32 7.29 11.82
C SER A 259 -0.73 6.41 12.93
N GLY A 260 0.01 5.36 12.58
CA GLY A 260 0.73 4.49 13.53
C GLY A 260 1.85 5.20 14.29
N PRO A 261 2.86 5.76 13.60
CA PRO A 261 3.94 6.54 14.22
C PRO A 261 3.43 7.72 15.06
N LEU A 262 2.50 8.52 14.52
CA LEU A 262 1.91 9.65 15.25
C LEU A 262 1.15 9.20 16.51
N GLY A 263 0.40 8.11 16.40
CA GLY A 263 -0.30 7.50 17.54
C GLY A 263 0.68 6.96 18.60
N ALA A 264 1.80 6.39 18.20
CA ALA A 264 2.84 5.93 19.13
C ALA A 264 3.52 7.12 19.85
N LEU A 265 3.84 8.17 19.11
CA LEU A 265 4.45 9.38 19.65
C LEU A 265 3.52 10.07 20.67
N SER A 266 2.24 10.23 20.32
CA SER A 266 1.25 10.87 21.20
C SER A 266 1.06 10.08 22.51
N ARG A 267 1.06 8.74 22.47
CA ARG A 267 1.00 7.90 23.67
C ARG A 267 2.25 8.07 24.55
N ARG A 268 3.43 8.18 23.92
CA ARG A 268 4.70 8.39 24.65
C ARG A 268 4.75 9.73 25.37
N VAL A 269 4.25 10.79 24.73
CA VAL A 269 4.15 12.12 25.33
C VAL A 269 3.13 12.14 26.49
N ARG A 270 1.97 11.51 26.31
CA ARG A 270 0.95 11.39 27.37
C ARG A 270 1.48 10.65 28.60
N ARG A 271 2.17 9.51 28.41
CA ARG A 271 2.75 8.75 29.53
C ARG A 271 3.80 9.52 30.33
N ARG A 272 4.50 10.47 29.70
CA ARG A 272 5.47 11.34 30.40
C ARG A 272 4.80 12.44 31.23
N ARG A 273 3.54 12.79 30.95
CA ARG A 273 2.78 13.85 31.62
C ARG A 273 1.95 13.36 32.81
N THR A 274 1.71 12.08 32.95
CA THR A 274 1.06 11.47 34.13
C THR A 274 2.14 10.97 35.09
N PRO A 275 2.36 11.62 36.26
CA PRO A 275 3.26 11.08 37.27
C PRO A 275 2.70 9.74 37.79
N PRO A 276 3.58 8.80 38.24
CA PRO A 276 3.12 7.57 38.85
C PRO A 276 2.29 7.91 40.08
N THR A 277 1.04 7.45 40.13
CA THR A 277 0.26 7.43 41.37
C THR A 277 0.96 6.47 42.31
N LEU A 278 1.50 6.99 43.42
CA LEU A 278 2.05 6.17 44.49
C LEU A 278 0.92 5.25 45.02
N PRO A 279 1.17 3.97 45.22
CA PRO A 279 0.21 3.10 45.91
C PRO A 279 0.07 3.56 47.35
N ALA A 280 -1.20 3.73 47.79
CA ALA A 280 -1.56 3.99 49.16
C ALA A 280 -1.30 2.82 50.07
#